data_a094b14f1cd00a8c66aefe19435553be
#
_entry.id   a094b14f1cd00a8c66aefe19435553be
#
_cell.length_a   1.000
_cell.length_b   1.000
_cell.length_c   1.000
_cell.angle_alpha   90.00
_cell.angle_beta   90.00
_cell.angle_gamma   90.00
#
_symmetry.space_group_name_H-M   'P 1'
#
loop_
_entity.id
_entity.type
_entity.pdbx_description
1 polymer ?
#
loop_
_entity_poly.entity_id
_entity_poly.type
_entity_poly.pdbx_seq_one_letter_code
_entity_poly.pdbx_strand_id
1 'polypeptide(L)'
;MAAGVGLRLMRKVSATRAFARVAPRVVPAVDRGVHRLTRGKVLLSARMLPGVILTARGARSGLDRRTPLACVPEEGGSWLLVGSNFGRPAHPAWTANLLAGPDVSINWRGRDIPVRARLLTGEERAEAWRTALAFWPPYATYQERVDREIRLFRLERR
;
A
#
# COMPACT_ATOMS: atom_id res chain seq x y z
N MET A 1 -24.38 9.91 -2.92
CA MET A 1 -24.60 8.73 -3.79
C MET A 1 -23.53 8.53 -4.87
N ALA A 2 -22.86 9.57 -5.37
CA ALA A 2 -21.83 9.46 -6.43
C ALA A 2 -20.52 8.72 -6.00
N ALA A 3 -20.10 8.83 -4.75
CA ALA A 3 -18.87 8.19 -4.24
C ALA A 3 -18.93 6.66 -4.26
N GLY A 4 -20.11 6.07 -4.06
CA GLY A 4 -20.25 4.60 -4.02
C GLY A 4 -20.17 3.92 -5.39
N VAL A 5 -20.59 4.58 -6.46
CA VAL A 5 -20.55 4.06 -7.85
C VAL A 5 -19.11 4.06 -8.35
N GLY A 6 -18.36 5.14 -8.11
CA GLY A 6 -16.95 5.25 -8.49
C GLY A 6 -16.08 4.17 -7.82
N LEU A 7 -16.31 3.91 -6.53
CA LEU A 7 -15.57 2.90 -5.79
C LEU A 7 -15.87 1.46 -6.29
N ARG A 8 -17.14 1.17 -6.64
CA ARG A 8 -17.53 -0.14 -7.21
C ARG A 8 -16.91 -0.37 -8.58
N LEU A 9 -16.89 0.65 -9.43
CA LEU A 9 -16.27 0.57 -10.77
C LEU A 9 -14.76 0.36 -10.63
N MET A 10 -14.10 1.10 -9.75
CA MET A 10 -12.68 0.97 -9.50
C MET A 10 -12.30 -0.42 -8.96
N ARG A 11 -13.09 -0.98 -8.06
CA ARG A 11 -12.90 -2.36 -7.57
C ARG A 11 -12.94 -3.39 -8.72
N LYS A 12 -13.86 -3.23 -9.69
CA LYS A 12 -13.94 -4.10 -10.87
C LYS A 12 -12.74 -3.91 -11.80
N VAL A 13 -12.37 -2.67 -12.10
CA VAL A 13 -11.24 -2.34 -12.98
C VAL A 13 -9.91 -2.80 -12.36
N SER A 14 -9.71 -2.58 -11.07
CA SER A 14 -8.48 -2.98 -10.37
C SER A 14 -8.29 -4.50 -10.32
N ALA A 15 -9.36 -5.27 -10.45
CA ALA A 15 -9.32 -6.72 -10.54
C ALA A 15 -8.91 -7.23 -11.95
N THR A 16 -8.75 -6.38 -12.95
CA THR A 16 -8.37 -6.80 -14.31
C THR A 16 -6.87 -7.04 -14.46
N ARG A 17 -6.50 -7.98 -15.36
CA ARG A 17 -5.09 -8.24 -15.69
C ARG A 17 -4.42 -7.05 -16.38
N ALA A 18 -5.16 -6.27 -17.18
CA ALA A 18 -4.64 -5.06 -17.82
C ALA A 18 -4.25 -4.00 -16.77
N PHE A 19 -5.11 -3.76 -15.78
CA PHE A 19 -4.81 -2.88 -14.67
C PHE A 19 -3.57 -3.35 -13.89
N ALA A 20 -3.46 -4.66 -13.61
CA ALA A 20 -2.30 -5.22 -12.92
C ALA A 20 -0.95 -4.97 -13.64
N ARG A 21 -0.96 -4.84 -14.97
CA ARG A 21 0.26 -4.56 -15.75
C ARG A 21 0.65 -3.08 -15.72
N VAL A 22 -0.31 -2.19 -15.74
CA VAL A 22 -0.11 -0.73 -15.94
C VAL A 22 -0.05 0.02 -14.60
N ALA A 23 -0.94 -0.31 -13.66
CA ALA A 23 -1.09 0.39 -12.39
C ALA A 23 0.21 0.49 -11.55
N PRO A 24 1.07 -0.55 -11.46
CA PRO A 24 2.29 -0.46 -10.67
C PRO A 24 3.27 0.63 -11.11
N ARG A 25 3.17 1.07 -12.37
CA ARG A 25 3.99 2.14 -12.93
C ARG A 25 3.29 3.49 -12.94
N VAL A 26 2.02 3.49 -13.33
CA VAL A 26 1.24 4.72 -13.56
C VAL A 26 0.74 5.30 -12.25
N VAL A 27 0.13 4.51 -11.38
CA VAL A 27 -0.45 5.00 -10.11
C VAL A 27 0.60 5.69 -9.23
N PRO A 28 1.77 5.07 -8.94
CA PRO A 28 2.79 5.74 -8.14
C PRO A 28 3.39 6.98 -8.81
N ALA A 29 3.48 7.01 -10.15
CA ALA A 29 4.00 8.16 -10.87
C ALA A 29 3.05 9.36 -10.79
N VAL A 30 1.74 9.13 -10.99
CA VAL A 30 0.70 10.15 -10.90
C VAL A 30 0.60 10.67 -9.45
N ASP A 31 0.57 9.78 -8.46
CA ASP A 31 0.51 10.17 -7.06
C ASP A 31 1.73 11.00 -6.63
N ARG A 32 2.94 10.65 -7.08
CA ARG A 32 4.14 11.48 -6.82
C ARG A 32 4.03 12.86 -7.45
N GLY A 33 3.51 12.95 -8.67
CA GLY A 33 3.29 14.23 -9.36
C GLY A 33 2.32 15.12 -8.59
N VAL A 34 1.15 14.60 -8.27
CA VAL A 34 0.11 15.33 -7.52
C VAL A 34 0.60 15.68 -6.11
N HIS A 35 1.28 14.77 -5.44
CA HIS A 35 1.85 15.01 -4.12
C HIS A 35 2.87 16.17 -4.12
N ARG A 36 3.74 16.25 -5.14
CA ARG A 36 4.68 17.36 -5.30
C ARG A 36 3.96 18.69 -5.52
N LEU A 37 2.96 18.71 -6.41
CA LEU A 37 2.19 19.92 -6.74
C LEU A 37 1.39 20.42 -5.54
N THR A 38 0.88 19.53 -4.70
CA THR A 38 0.05 19.85 -3.53
C THR A 38 0.83 19.95 -2.22
N ARG A 39 2.18 19.96 -2.29
CA ARG A 39 3.07 19.99 -1.11
C ARG A 39 2.73 18.92 -0.06
N GLY A 40 2.40 17.72 -0.52
CA GLY A 40 2.11 16.59 0.35
C GLY A 40 0.67 16.48 0.86
N LYS A 41 -0.23 17.37 0.44
CA LYS A 41 -1.61 17.40 0.95
C LYS A 41 -2.55 16.43 0.24
N VAL A 42 -2.25 16.05 -1.00
CA VAL A 42 -3.14 15.20 -1.82
C VAL A 42 -2.36 14.07 -2.47
N LEU A 43 -2.87 12.86 -2.29
CA LEU A 43 -2.61 11.70 -3.15
C LEU A 43 -3.87 11.45 -3.96
N LEU A 44 -3.76 11.37 -5.27
CA LEU A 44 -4.93 11.18 -6.14
C LEU A 44 -5.63 9.84 -5.83
N SER A 45 -4.85 8.79 -5.57
CA SER A 45 -5.36 7.49 -5.14
C SER A 45 -6.04 7.53 -3.77
N ALA A 46 -5.64 8.46 -2.88
CA ALA A 46 -6.25 8.62 -1.55
C ALA A 46 -7.64 9.27 -1.56
N ARG A 47 -8.07 9.86 -2.69
CA ARG A 47 -9.49 10.24 -2.86
C ARG A 47 -10.39 9.01 -3.01
N MET A 48 -9.82 7.87 -3.36
CA MET A 48 -10.50 6.61 -3.58
C MET A 48 -10.18 5.58 -2.49
N LEU A 49 -8.94 5.60 -1.99
CA LEU A 49 -8.43 4.78 -0.88
C LEU A 49 -7.48 5.62 -0.04
N PRO A 50 -7.50 5.49 1.30
CA PRO A 50 -6.48 6.09 2.15
C PRO A 50 -5.09 5.65 1.72
N GLY A 51 -4.14 6.58 1.72
CA GLY A 51 -2.77 6.30 1.28
C GLY A 51 -1.72 7.01 2.11
N VAL A 52 -0.52 6.46 2.10
CA VAL A 52 0.69 7.01 2.70
C VAL A 52 1.79 7.15 1.65
N ILE A 53 2.73 8.07 1.86
CA ILE A 53 4.04 8.00 1.23
C ILE A 53 5.00 7.34 2.21
N LEU A 54 5.39 6.13 1.88
CA LEU A 54 6.42 5.40 2.63
C LEU A 54 7.81 5.91 2.22
N THR A 55 8.62 6.32 3.18
CA THR A 55 10.04 6.61 2.99
C THR A 55 10.86 5.53 3.68
N ALA A 56 11.53 4.71 2.90
CA ALA A 56 12.35 3.61 3.37
C ALA A 56 13.69 3.55 2.62
N ARG A 57 14.74 3.11 3.30
CA ARG A 57 16.04 2.89 2.66
C ARG A 57 15.99 1.70 1.72
N GLY A 58 16.45 1.87 0.49
CA GLY A 58 16.51 0.80 -0.50
C GLY A 58 17.46 -0.31 -0.08
N ALA A 59 16.95 -1.54 0.04
CA ALA A 59 17.73 -2.70 0.49
C ALA A 59 18.96 -2.99 -0.37
N ARG A 60 18.89 -2.67 -1.67
CA ARG A 60 19.99 -2.87 -2.62
C ARG A 60 20.84 -1.62 -2.83
N SER A 61 20.21 -0.46 -2.88
CA SER A 61 20.87 0.80 -3.26
C SER A 61 21.38 1.60 -2.07
N GLY A 62 20.87 1.35 -0.86
CA GLY A 62 21.12 2.18 0.31
C GLY A 62 20.57 3.61 0.24
N LEU A 63 19.86 3.96 -0.85
CA LEU A 63 19.28 5.28 -1.05
C LEU A 63 17.85 5.33 -0.54
N ASP A 64 17.42 6.47 -0.04
CA ASP A 64 16.04 6.66 0.38
C ASP A 64 15.08 6.55 -0.81
N ARG A 65 14.03 5.77 -0.62
CA ARG A 65 12.97 5.53 -1.59
C ARG A 65 11.64 6.00 -1.03
N ARG A 66 10.97 6.84 -1.79
CA ARG A 66 9.62 7.31 -1.47
C ARG A 66 8.61 6.58 -2.35
N THR A 67 7.70 5.87 -1.72
CA THR A 67 6.72 5.01 -2.42
C THR A 67 5.31 5.36 -1.96
N PRO A 68 4.44 5.85 -2.86
CA PRO A 68 3.03 6.01 -2.56
C PRO A 68 2.35 4.64 -2.47
N LEU A 69 1.61 4.41 -1.38
CA LEU A 69 0.96 3.13 -1.09
C LEU A 69 -0.46 3.37 -0.57
N ALA A 70 -1.41 2.56 -1.01
CA ALA A 70 -2.68 2.45 -0.30
C ALA A 70 -2.44 1.80 1.06
N CYS A 71 -3.16 2.24 2.07
CA CYS A 71 -3.08 1.69 3.41
C CYS A 71 -4.47 1.49 4.01
N VAL A 72 -4.58 0.57 4.96
CA VAL A 72 -5.74 0.45 5.82
C VAL A 72 -5.40 1.10 7.16
N PRO A 73 -5.99 2.25 7.49
CA PRO A 73 -5.85 2.81 8.83
C PRO A 73 -6.52 1.88 9.83
N GLU A 74 -5.82 1.56 10.91
CA GLU A 74 -6.33 0.70 11.98
C GLU A 74 -6.68 1.54 13.23
N GLU A 75 -7.58 1.03 14.04
CA GLU A 75 -7.85 1.57 15.37
C GLU A 75 -6.57 1.54 16.21
N GLY A 76 -6.31 2.58 17.00
CA GLY A 76 -5.06 2.70 17.76
C GLY A 76 -3.95 3.47 17.03
N GLY A 77 -4.17 3.87 15.77
CA GLY A 77 -3.26 4.77 15.05
C GLY A 77 -2.10 4.06 14.36
N SER A 78 -2.26 2.80 14.01
CA SER A 78 -1.39 2.04 13.11
C SER A 78 -1.94 2.03 11.67
N TRP A 79 -1.15 1.54 10.75
CA TRP A 79 -1.52 1.38 9.34
C TRP A 79 -1.12 0.00 8.83
N LEU A 80 -2.04 -0.66 8.13
CA LEU A 80 -1.77 -1.92 7.47
C LEU A 80 -1.40 -1.67 6.00
N LEU A 81 -0.26 -2.19 5.57
CA LEU A 81 0.19 -2.19 4.18
C LEU A 81 0.09 -3.59 3.58
N VAL A 82 -0.44 -3.67 2.37
CA VAL A 82 -0.64 -4.93 1.64
C VAL A 82 0.29 -5.01 0.44
N GLY A 83 1.25 -5.92 0.47
CA GLY A 83 2.26 -6.14 -0.60
C GLY A 83 1.72 -6.93 -1.79
N SER A 84 0.52 -6.59 -2.27
CA SER A 84 -0.16 -7.32 -3.34
C SER A 84 0.53 -7.25 -4.69
N ASN A 85 1.17 -6.12 -5.01
CA ASN A 85 1.71 -5.82 -6.33
C ASN A 85 0.71 -6.09 -7.46
N PHE A 86 -0.60 -5.85 -7.21
CA PHE A 86 -1.71 -6.11 -8.15
C PHE A 86 -1.79 -7.57 -8.63
N GLY A 87 -1.32 -8.53 -7.83
CA GLY A 87 -1.28 -9.95 -8.21
C GLY A 87 -0.21 -10.28 -9.25
N ARG A 88 0.92 -9.54 -9.27
CA ARG A 88 2.10 -9.87 -10.06
C ARG A 88 2.97 -10.89 -9.32
N PRO A 89 3.74 -11.74 -10.05
CA PRO A 89 4.55 -12.81 -9.45
C PRO A 89 5.56 -12.30 -8.41
N ALA A 90 6.24 -11.18 -8.67
CA ALA A 90 7.23 -10.64 -7.76
C ALA A 90 6.59 -9.85 -6.62
N HIS A 91 7.21 -9.92 -5.42
CA HIS A 91 6.91 -8.98 -4.36
C HIS A 91 7.25 -7.54 -4.76
N PRO A 92 6.50 -6.53 -4.32
CA PRO A 92 6.91 -5.15 -4.54
C PRO A 92 8.19 -4.83 -3.77
N ALA A 93 9.08 -4.05 -4.40
CA ALA A 93 10.42 -3.78 -3.86
C ALA A 93 10.42 -3.16 -2.45
N TRP A 94 9.39 -2.34 -2.13
CA TRP A 94 9.29 -1.72 -0.81
C TRP A 94 9.17 -2.75 0.33
N THR A 95 8.63 -3.95 0.06
CA THR A 95 8.54 -5.00 1.09
C THR A 95 9.91 -5.54 1.46
N ALA A 96 10.83 -5.65 0.51
CA ALA A 96 12.23 -6.02 0.78
C ALA A 96 12.95 -4.91 1.57
N ASN A 97 12.65 -3.64 1.28
CA ASN A 97 13.21 -2.51 2.02
C ASN A 97 12.79 -2.54 3.49
N LEU A 98 11.51 -2.83 3.77
CA LEU A 98 11.00 -2.94 5.15
C LEU A 98 11.59 -4.13 5.90
N LEU A 99 11.85 -5.25 5.22
CA LEU A 99 12.51 -6.41 5.83
C LEU A 99 13.97 -6.12 6.17
N ALA A 100 14.67 -5.35 5.34
CA ALA A 100 16.07 -4.98 5.56
C ALA A 100 16.23 -3.87 6.61
N GLY A 101 15.25 -2.94 6.70
CA GLY A 101 15.27 -1.84 7.66
C GLY A 101 13.86 -1.46 8.07
N PRO A 102 13.38 -1.96 9.22
CA PRO A 102 11.98 -1.77 9.63
C PRO A 102 11.69 -0.36 10.19
N ASP A 103 12.71 0.39 10.59
CA ASP A 103 12.55 1.75 11.11
C ASP A 103 12.51 2.74 9.94
N VAL A 104 11.32 3.24 9.65
CA VAL A 104 11.00 4.05 8.47
C VAL A 104 10.15 5.25 8.85
N SER A 105 9.75 6.06 7.86
CA SER A 105 8.76 7.10 8.05
C SER A 105 7.66 7.02 7.01
N ILE A 106 6.49 7.51 7.37
CA ILE A 106 5.38 7.70 6.46
C ILE A 106 4.93 9.17 6.46
N ASN A 107 4.54 9.67 5.30
CA ASN A 107 3.75 10.89 5.24
C ASN A 107 2.27 10.50 5.21
N TRP A 108 1.58 10.84 6.27
CA TRP A 108 0.15 10.63 6.44
C TRP A 108 -0.56 11.97 6.58
N ARG A 109 -1.44 12.30 5.62
CA ARG A 109 -2.20 13.55 5.59
C ARG A 109 -1.33 14.81 5.74
N GLY A 110 -0.17 14.82 5.07
CA GLY A 110 0.77 15.93 5.10
C GLY A 110 1.72 15.97 6.30
N ARG A 111 1.66 15.00 7.21
CA ARG A 111 2.55 14.89 8.37
C ARG A 111 3.49 13.72 8.23
N ASP A 112 4.77 13.95 8.46
CA ASP A 112 5.76 12.89 8.53
C ASP A 112 5.75 12.26 9.91
N ILE A 113 5.61 10.94 9.94
CA ILE A 113 5.45 10.16 11.17
C ILE A 113 6.50 9.05 11.16
N PRO A 114 7.40 9.00 12.16
CA PRO A 114 8.30 7.88 12.32
C PRO A 114 7.51 6.64 12.77
N VAL A 115 7.76 5.53 12.09
CA VAL A 115 7.08 4.26 12.35
C VAL A 115 8.05 3.09 12.29
N ARG A 116 7.67 2.00 12.93
CA ARG A 116 8.32 0.70 12.78
C ARG A 116 7.41 -0.24 12.01
N ALA A 117 7.95 -0.83 10.97
CA ALA A 117 7.25 -1.81 10.15
C ALA A 117 7.45 -3.22 10.71
N ARG A 118 6.37 -3.96 10.87
CA ARG A 118 6.39 -5.34 11.33
C ARG A 118 5.69 -6.25 10.32
N LEU A 119 6.39 -7.26 9.82
CA LEU A 119 5.79 -8.30 8.99
C LEU A 119 4.84 -9.13 9.84
N LEU A 120 3.61 -9.29 9.40
CA LEU A 120 2.61 -10.10 10.08
C LEU A 120 2.69 -11.55 9.64
N THR A 121 2.55 -12.46 10.60
CA THR A 121 2.57 -13.92 10.40
C THR A 121 1.49 -14.59 11.24
N GLY A 122 1.20 -15.86 10.97
CA GLY A 122 0.28 -16.67 11.77
C GLY A 122 -1.14 -16.08 11.86
N GLU A 123 -1.74 -16.20 13.03
CA GLU A 123 -3.13 -15.74 13.25
C GLU A 123 -3.28 -14.22 13.10
N GLU A 124 -2.30 -13.44 13.55
CA GLU A 124 -2.33 -12.00 13.39
C GLU A 124 -2.37 -11.59 11.91
N ARG A 125 -1.61 -12.29 11.07
CA ARG A 125 -1.70 -12.10 9.62
C ARG A 125 -3.07 -12.50 9.06
N ALA A 126 -3.63 -13.61 9.51
CA ALA A 126 -4.95 -14.06 9.06
C ALA A 126 -6.05 -13.06 9.41
N GLU A 127 -6.01 -12.46 10.60
CA GLU A 127 -6.93 -11.42 11.00
C GLU A 127 -6.74 -10.13 10.16
N ALA A 128 -5.50 -9.67 10.00
CA ALA A 128 -5.18 -8.52 9.17
C ALA A 128 -5.58 -8.74 7.71
N TRP A 129 -5.48 -9.98 7.21
CA TRP A 129 -5.94 -10.33 5.86
C TRP A 129 -7.46 -10.18 5.73
N ARG A 130 -8.24 -10.64 6.72
CA ARG A 130 -9.70 -10.41 6.73
C ARG A 130 -10.03 -8.92 6.72
N THR A 131 -9.32 -8.12 7.52
CA THR A 131 -9.47 -6.66 7.53
C THR A 131 -9.14 -6.04 6.17
N ALA A 132 -8.04 -6.47 5.54
CA ALA A 132 -7.66 -6.01 4.21
C ALA A 132 -8.70 -6.37 3.14
N LEU A 133 -9.26 -7.58 3.17
CA LEU A 133 -10.31 -8.02 2.25
C LEU A 133 -11.62 -7.26 2.44
N ALA A 134 -12.02 -6.97 3.67
CA ALA A 134 -13.17 -6.14 3.96
C ALA A 134 -13.01 -4.72 3.42
N PHE A 135 -11.81 -4.18 3.55
CA PHE A 135 -11.46 -2.85 3.05
C PHE A 135 -11.35 -2.81 1.51
N TRP A 136 -10.64 -3.76 0.91
CA TRP A 136 -10.41 -3.84 -0.54
C TRP A 136 -10.55 -5.27 -1.07
N PRO A 137 -11.78 -5.74 -1.38
CA PRO A 137 -12.04 -7.11 -1.86
C PRO A 137 -11.16 -7.60 -3.01
N PRO A 138 -10.69 -6.76 -3.97
CA PRO A 138 -9.79 -7.21 -5.04
C PRO A 138 -8.48 -7.85 -4.58
N TYR A 139 -8.07 -7.69 -3.32
CA TYR A 139 -6.90 -8.41 -2.78
C TYR A 139 -7.05 -9.93 -2.87
N ALA A 140 -8.27 -10.47 -2.75
CA ALA A 140 -8.53 -11.90 -2.96
C ALA A 140 -8.12 -12.34 -4.37
N THR A 141 -8.58 -11.62 -5.39
CA THR A 141 -8.22 -11.87 -6.79
C THR A 141 -6.71 -11.75 -7.03
N TYR A 142 -6.03 -10.83 -6.34
CA TYR A 142 -4.57 -10.70 -6.46
C TYR A 142 -3.84 -11.89 -5.85
N GLN A 143 -4.32 -12.44 -4.72
CA GLN A 143 -3.76 -13.63 -4.11
C GLN A 143 -3.96 -14.88 -4.96
N GLU A 144 -5.12 -15.02 -5.60
CA GLU A 144 -5.43 -16.15 -6.51
C GLU A 144 -4.52 -16.20 -7.75
N ARG A 145 -3.89 -15.07 -8.12
CA ARG A 145 -3.03 -14.98 -9.30
C ARG A 145 -1.58 -15.37 -9.04
N VAL A 146 -1.20 -15.56 -7.80
CA VAL A 146 0.21 -15.77 -7.40
C VAL A 146 0.31 -16.87 -6.37
N ASP A 147 1.34 -17.71 -6.51
CA ASP A 147 1.64 -18.79 -5.55
C ASP A 147 2.29 -18.26 -4.27
N ARG A 148 2.89 -17.07 -4.33
CA ARG A 148 3.47 -16.44 -3.15
C ARG A 148 2.41 -15.91 -2.19
N GLU A 149 2.65 -16.01 -0.90
CA GLU A 149 1.84 -15.32 0.09
C GLU A 149 2.03 -13.79 -0.01
N ILE A 150 0.93 -13.04 -0.12
CA ILE A 150 0.98 -11.58 -0.10
C ILE A 150 1.40 -11.11 1.29
N ARG A 151 2.53 -10.40 1.36
CA ARG A 151 3.06 -9.85 2.62
C ARG A 151 2.17 -8.75 3.15
N LEU A 152 1.93 -8.80 4.46
CA LEU A 152 1.24 -7.77 5.22
C LEU A 152 2.20 -7.16 6.22
N PHE A 153 2.24 -5.84 6.27
CA PHE A 153 3.04 -5.11 7.26
C PHE A 153 2.13 -4.20 8.08
N ARG A 154 2.29 -4.24 9.38
CA ARG A 154 1.72 -3.23 10.27
C ARG A 154 2.78 -2.18 10.55
N LEU A 155 2.40 -0.92 10.41
CA LEU A 155 3.24 0.23 10.74
C LEU A 155 2.75 0.81 12.06
N GLU A 156 3.59 0.75 13.07
CA GLU A 156 3.32 1.24 14.43
C GLU A 156 4.15 2.50 14.69
N ARG A 157 3.57 3.49 15.38
CA ARG A 157 4.29 4.71 15.76
C ARG A 157 5.47 4.37 16.66
N ARG A 158 6.57 5.08 16.45
CA ARG A 158 7.75 5.03 17.32
C ARG A 158 7.67 6.08 18.39
#